data_a864890e828186bc969be3d47f80ca97
#
_entry.id   a864890e828186bc969be3d47f80ca97
#
_cell.length_a   1.000
_cell.length_b   1.000
_cell.length_c   1.000
_cell.angle_alpha   90.00
_cell.angle_beta   90.00
_cell.angle_gamma   90.00
#
_symmetry.space_group_name_H-M   'P 1'
#
loop_
_entity.id
_entity.type
_entity.pdbx_description
1 polymer ?
#
loop_
_entity_poly.entity_id
_entity_poly.type
_entity_poly.pdbx_seq_one_letter_code
_entity_poly.pdbx_strand_id
1 'polypeptide(L)'
;MEPEIFDLRGEKCPNTFVYTKIKLEEMAYSGGGLLKVIVDFPPAAENIPRSLKDEEIKYEVLDVKKVDDNTYELLIKAPAVES
;
A
#
# COMPACT_ATOMS: atom_id res chain seq x y z
N MET A 1 -0.62 -15.22 8.56
CA MET A 1 -0.11 -13.95 9.12
C MET A 1 -1.09 -12.83 8.85
N GLU A 2 -1.37 -12.05 9.87
CA GLU A 2 -2.29 -10.95 9.72
C GLU A 2 -1.59 -9.75 9.05
N PRO A 3 -2.27 -9.04 8.17
CA PRO A 3 -1.68 -7.85 7.56
C PRO A 3 -1.53 -6.72 8.59
N GLU A 4 -0.48 -5.92 8.42
CA GLU A 4 -0.32 -4.72 9.20
C GLU A 4 -1.25 -3.65 8.64
N ILE A 5 -1.96 -2.95 9.49
CA ILE A 5 -2.90 -1.92 9.08
C ILE A 5 -2.20 -0.57 9.06
N PHE A 6 -2.30 0.13 7.93
CA PHE A 6 -1.71 1.44 7.75
C PHE A 6 -2.82 2.41 7.32
N ASP A 7 -3.27 3.21 8.27
CA ASP A 7 -4.40 4.12 8.07
C ASP A 7 -3.91 5.47 7.55
N LEU A 8 -4.22 5.75 6.30
CA LEU A 8 -3.85 7.00 5.65
C LEU A 8 -5.06 7.88 5.34
N ARG A 9 -6.15 7.69 6.08
CA ARG A 9 -7.32 8.55 5.91
C ARG A 9 -6.95 9.99 6.25
N GLY A 10 -7.41 10.92 5.43
CA GLY A 10 -7.06 12.33 5.57
C GLY A 10 -5.87 12.75 4.72
N GLU A 11 -5.10 11.81 4.18
CA GLU A 11 -3.97 12.11 3.31
C GLU A 11 -4.38 12.11 1.85
N LYS A 12 -3.73 12.93 1.05
CA LYS A 12 -4.01 13.05 -0.38
C LYS A 12 -2.80 12.61 -1.21
N CYS A 13 -3.06 12.27 -2.47
CA CYS A 13 -2.01 12.01 -3.43
C CYS A 13 -1.19 13.29 -3.66
N PRO A 14 0.15 13.23 -3.77
CA PRO A 14 0.95 12.01 -3.82
C PRO A 14 1.38 11.46 -2.45
N ASN A 15 0.97 12.10 -1.35
CA ASN A 15 1.42 11.71 -0.02
C ASN A 15 1.04 10.28 0.32
N THR A 16 -0.17 9.83 -0.06
CA THR A 16 -0.61 8.47 0.20
C THR A 16 0.35 7.45 -0.42
N PHE A 17 0.77 7.70 -1.66
CA PHE A 17 1.70 6.80 -2.32
C PHE A 17 3.07 6.82 -1.62
N VAL A 18 3.56 8.00 -1.29
CA VAL A 18 4.88 8.13 -0.64
C VAL A 18 4.92 7.38 0.69
N TYR A 19 3.91 7.56 1.52
CA TYR A 19 3.85 6.87 2.81
C TYR A 19 3.72 5.36 2.62
N THR A 20 2.90 4.93 1.67
CA THR A 20 2.71 3.51 1.38
C THR A 20 4.02 2.89 0.91
N LYS A 21 4.72 3.56 0.02
CA LYS A 21 5.99 3.08 -0.51
C LYS A 21 7.04 2.93 0.60
N ILE A 22 7.17 3.95 1.46
CA ILE A 22 8.12 3.91 2.55
C ILE A 22 7.82 2.73 3.48
N LYS A 23 6.55 2.56 3.82
CA LYS A 23 6.15 1.47 4.71
C LYS A 23 6.43 0.10 4.09
N LEU A 24 6.12 -0.04 2.80
CA LEU A 24 6.37 -1.30 2.09
C LEU A 24 7.86 -1.60 2.00
N GLU A 25 8.69 -0.58 1.80
CA GLU A 25 10.14 -0.77 1.77
C GLU A 25 10.65 -1.26 3.13
N GLU A 26 10.18 -0.65 4.22
CA GLU A 26 10.55 -1.10 5.56
C GLU A 26 10.18 -2.57 5.77
N MET A 27 8.99 -2.95 5.34
CA MET A 27 8.53 -4.33 5.48
C MET A 27 9.36 -5.27 4.62
N ALA A 28 9.68 -4.87 3.39
CA ALA A 28 10.46 -5.69 2.48
C ALA A 28 11.86 -5.98 3.06
N TYR A 29 12.50 -4.97 3.63
CA TYR A 29 13.82 -5.14 4.24
C TYR A 29 13.78 -5.85 5.58
N SER A 30 12.59 -6.00 6.14
CA SER A 30 12.38 -6.73 7.41
C SER A 30 11.89 -8.15 7.20
N GLY A 31 11.90 -8.65 5.97
CA GLY A 31 11.49 -10.01 5.68
C GLY A 31 10.20 -10.13 4.89
N GLY A 32 9.63 -9.00 4.48
CA GLY A 32 8.38 -9.00 3.74
C GLY A 32 7.16 -9.09 4.64
N GLY A 33 5.98 -9.13 4.02
CA GLY A 33 4.73 -9.25 4.77
C GLY A 33 3.55 -8.69 4.00
N LEU A 34 2.43 -8.57 4.69
CA LEU A 34 1.21 -8.01 4.14
C LEU A 34 0.90 -6.67 4.78
N LEU A 35 0.49 -5.71 3.95
CA LEU A 35 0.11 -4.39 4.42
C LEU A 35 -1.29 -4.07 3.93
N LYS A 36 -2.16 -3.66 4.84
CA LYS A 36 -3.49 -3.18 4.50
C LYS A 36 -3.48 -1.66 4.62
N VAL A 37 -3.56 -0.99 3.49
CA VAL A 37 -3.56 0.48 3.44
C VAL A 37 -4.99 0.97 3.35
N ILE A 38 -5.36 1.88 4.22
CA ILE A 38 -6.70 2.46 4.22
C ILE A 38 -6.58 3.91 3.76
N VAL A 39 -7.29 4.25 2.70
CA VAL A 39 -7.28 5.61 2.13
C VAL A 39 -8.70 6.10 1.96
N ASP A 40 -8.93 7.40 2.15
CA ASP A 40 -10.24 8.00 1.91
C ASP A 40 -10.21 8.98 0.74
N PHE A 41 -9.23 8.83 -0.12
CA PHE A 41 -9.08 9.62 -1.34
C PHE A 41 -9.21 8.67 -2.53
N PRO A 42 -10.37 8.63 -3.22
CA PRO A 42 -10.59 7.63 -4.27
C PRO A 42 -9.51 7.52 -5.34
N PRO A 43 -8.92 8.62 -5.85
CA PRO A 43 -7.83 8.50 -6.81
C PRO A 43 -6.64 7.71 -6.31
N ALA A 44 -6.38 7.70 -4.99
CA ALA A 44 -5.25 6.96 -4.44
C ALA A 44 -5.42 5.46 -4.61
N ALA A 45 -6.65 4.96 -4.54
CA ALA A 45 -6.92 3.53 -4.69
C ALA A 45 -6.52 3.04 -6.09
N GLU A 46 -6.50 3.92 -7.06
CA GLU A 46 -6.08 3.62 -8.43
C GLU A 46 -4.61 3.94 -8.65
N ASN A 47 -4.16 5.07 -8.13
CA ASN A 47 -2.80 5.55 -8.35
C ASN A 47 -1.74 4.73 -7.62
N ILE A 48 -2.04 4.26 -6.41
CA ILE A 48 -1.08 3.48 -5.64
C ILE A 48 -0.69 2.19 -6.36
N PRO A 49 -1.63 1.34 -6.81
CA PRO A 49 -1.25 0.14 -7.54
C PRO A 49 -0.48 0.44 -8.82
N ARG A 50 -0.89 1.50 -9.53
CA ARG A 50 -0.23 1.88 -10.79
C ARG A 50 1.20 2.31 -10.55
N SER A 51 1.43 3.12 -9.53
CA SER A 51 2.77 3.63 -9.24
C SER A 51 3.69 2.55 -8.70
N LEU A 52 3.14 1.58 -7.94
CA LEU A 52 3.95 0.48 -7.41
C LEU A 52 4.50 -0.43 -8.51
N LYS A 53 3.87 -0.47 -9.67
CA LYS A 53 4.37 -1.27 -10.78
C LYS A 53 5.70 -0.78 -11.33
N ASP A 54 5.99 0.50 -11.13
CA ASP A 54 7.22 1.12 -11.63
C ASP A 54 8.37 1.08 -10.63
N GLU A 55 8.14 0.50 -9.47
CA GLU A 55 9.17 0.41 -8.44
C GLU A 55 10.12 -0.75 -8.66
N GLU A 56 11.35 -0.61 -8.14
CA GLU A 56 12.35 -1.67 -8.25
C GLU A 56 11.92 -2.93 -7.52
N ILE A 57 11.33 -2.76 -6.34
CA ILE A 57 10.78 -3.88 -5.57
C ILE A 57 9.40 -4.17 -6.11
N LYS A 58 9.16 -5.45 -6.44
CA LYS A 58 7.88 -5.86 -7.02
C LYS A 58 6.85 -6.16 -5.95
N TYR A 59 6.14 -5.13 -5.55
CA TYR A 59 5.03 -5.28 -4.63
C TYR A 59 3.81 -5.85 -5.37
N GLU A 60 3.06 -6.69 -4.68
CA GLU A 60 1.87 -7.30 -5.28
C GLU A 60 0.62 -6.76 -4.60
N VAL A 61 -0.27 -6.14 -5.37
CA VAL A 61 -1.55 -5.68 -4.86
C VAL A 61 -2.53 -6.84 -4.97
N LEU A 62 -2.87 -7.42 -3.83
CA LEU A 62 -3.71 -8.61 -3.79
C LEU A 62 -5.19 -8.29 -3.89
N ASP A 63 -5.59 -7.15 -3.32
CA ASP A 63 -7.00 -6.78 -3.33
C ASP A 63 -7.14 -5.27 -3.16
N VAL A 64 -8.19 -4.74 -3.77
CA VAL A 64 -8.59 -3.34 -3.58
C VAL A 64 -10.08 -3.37 -3.29
N LYS A 65 -10.46 -2.99 -2.09
CA LYS A 65 -11.84 -3.09 -1.64
C LYS A 65 -12.39 -1.73 -1.25
N LYS A 66 -13.56 -1.41 -1.78
CA LYS A 66 -14.27 -0.20 -1.37
C LYS A 66 -15.08 -0.54 -0.12
N VAL A 67 -14.76 0.10 1.00
CA VAL A 67 -15.41 -0.18 2.29
C VAL A 67 -16.42 0.88 2.68
N ASP A 68 -16.36 2.06 2.06
CA ASP A 68 -17.29 3.15 2.30
C ASP A 68 -17.34 4.01 1.05
N ASP A 69 -18.16 5.06 1.03
CA ASP A 69 -18.34 5.93 -0.14
C ASP A 69 -17.03 6.46 -0.69
N ASN A 70 -16.11 6.85 0.20
CA ASN A 70 -14.82 7.40 -0.21
C ASN A 70 -13.63 6.64 0.36
N THR A 71 -13.86 5.51 1.02
CA THR A 71 -12.81 4.79 1.73
C THR A 71 -12.52 3.47 1.05
N TYR A 72 -11.23 3.21 0.82
CA TYR A 72 -10.76 2.00 0.17
C TYR A 72 -9.70 1.32 1.02
N GLU A 73 -9.67 0.00 0.99
CA GLU A 73 -8.61 -0.79 1.61
C GLU A 73 -7.84 -1.51 0.51
N LEU A 74 -6.53 -1.33 0.52
CA LEU A 74 -5.65 -2.01 -0.42
C LEU A 74 -4.81 -3.03 0.34
N LEU A 75 -4.87 -4.28 -0.09
CA LEU A 75 -4.05 -5.33 0.51
C LEU A 75 -2.85 -5.55 -0.40
N ILE A 76 -1.68 -5.26 0.11
CA ILE A 76 -0.44 -5.29 -0.67
C ILE A 76 0.56 -6.22 -0.01
N LYS A 77 1.16 -7.07 -0.82
CA LYS A 77 2.19 -7.98 -0.34
C LYS A 77 3.57 -7.42 -0.69
N ALA A 78 4.41 -7.32 0.32
CA ALA A 78 5.81 -6.92 0.15
C ALA A 78 6.67 -8.17 0.15
N PRO A 79 7.52 -8.37 -0.87
CA PRO A 79 8.43 -9.51 -0.89
C PRO A 79 9.57 -9.29 0.10
N ALA A 80 10.22 -10.38 0.51
CA ALA A 80 11.42 -10.27 1.32
C ALA A 80 12.59 -9.87 0.42
N VAL A 81 13.24 -8.78 0.76
CA VAL A 81 14.39 -8.28 0.00
C VAL A 81 15.63 -8.39 0.87
N GLU A 82 16.68 -9.00 0.32
CA GLU A 82 17.96 -9.07 1.01
C GLU A 82 18.82 -7.89 0.58
N SER A 83 19.33 -7.18 1.55
CA SER A 83 20.21 -6.04 1.30
C SER A 83 21.66 -6.49 1.13
#